data_f84e322bcbbc6df26eb268327927dd82
#
_entry.id   f84e322bcbbc6df26eb268327927dd82
#
_cell.length_a   1.000
_cell.length_b   1.000
_cell.length_c   1.000
_cell.angle_alpha   90.00
_cell.angle_beta   90.00
_cell.angle_gamma   90.00
#
_symmetry.space_group_name_H-M   'P 1'
#
loop_
_entity.id
_entity.type
_entity.pdbx_description
1 polymer ?
#
loop_
_entity_poly.entity_id
_entity_poly.type
_entity_poly.pdbx_seq_one_letter_code
_entity_poly.pdbx_strand_id
1 'polypeptide(L)'
;MCDNASACFDALSSGRAQAAIIPVMALDVVRSQNDLSTYKTAELPGTVRLTARMRQDAPTLLAIVNKSIANSQDNITAGIYTAQSYGETETTLVRFVRLYQGVFVAGVAVAFLGIMAILAWSLLRARKAQQEAEAASSAKTAFLSRMSHDIRTPLNGIIGILGVNEAHAEDAEYVSQNRKKARVAADHLLSLINDVLDMSKIEDSKVVLEHKPFNVIDVIDEVLVVGRLRAPEFGVTIESIGAEDLVHTDVIGSPDHVRRVLLNLVDNAVKYNRLGGTVRCAVDELGVKGNIVTYRFVVSDTGVGMSEEFLKRIFELFTQAGSDARSNYQGTGMGMPIVKGFVEKMDGSIDVTSTQGEGSSFCVVLPFEIDHAPERHAGSADAEGECDVSGMRVLLAEDNDLNLEIATTLLADEGVAVTCAANGREAFDTFVDRPAGSFDAILMDIMMPVMDGYEAACAIRRSVKADVGSVPIFAMTANAFAEDAQRAYDAGMNGHLTKPIDMEKVKQALATARR
;
A
#
# COMPACT_ATOMS: atom_id res chain seq x y z
N MET A 1 -53.81 -61.84 41.99
CA MET A 1 -52.38 -61.89 41.66
C MET A 1 -51.85 -60.47 41.72
N CYS A 2 -50.76 -60.26 42.35
CA CYS A 2 -50.14 -58.91 42.36
C CYS A 2 -49.23 -58.74 41.15
N ASP A 3 -49.14 -57.51 40.64
CA ASP A 3 -48.36 -57.21 39.39
C ASP A 3 -46.84 -57.20 39.63
N ASN A 4 -46.39 -57.03 40.87
CA ASN A 4 -44.98 -57.09 41.24
C ASN A 4 -44.81 -57.44 42.73
N ALA A 5 -43.55 -57.66 43.14
CA ALA A 5 -43.24 -58.08 44.52
C ALA A 5 -43.60 -57.00 45.54
N SER A 6 -43.49 -55.73 45.24
CA SER A 6 -43.85 -54.61 46.09
C SER A 6 -45.38 -54.58 46.32
N ALA A 7 -46.18 -54.76 45.25
CA ALA A 7 -47.63 -54.79 45.32
C ALA A 7 -48.14 -56.04 46.12
N CYS A 8 -47.41 -57.17 46.04
CA CYS A 8 -47.72 -58.33 46.89
C CYS A 8 -47.43 -58.01 48.34
N PHE A 9 -46.40 -57.29 48.70
CA PHE A 9 -46.08 -56.88 50.06
C PHE A 9 -47.08 -55.83 50.58
N ASP A 10 -47.48 -54.88 49.73
CA ASP A 10 -48.53 -53.89 50.08
C ASP A 10 -49.86 -54.53 50.35
N ALA A 11 -50.19 -55.60 49.65
CA ALA A 11 -51.40 -56.39 49.94
C ALA A 11 -51.30 -57.13 51.30
N LEU A 12 -50.12 -57.62 51.66
CA LEU A 12 -49.81 -58.24 52.92
C LEU A 12 -49.84 -57.22 54.08
N SER A 13 -49.16 -56.09 53.92
CA SER A 13 -49.07 -55.04 54.94
C SER A 13 -50.38 -54.31 55.18
N SER A 14 -51.25 -54.22 54.20
CA SER A 14 -52.60 -53.64 54.30
C SER A 14 -53.63 -54.63 54.79
N GLY A 15 -53.27 -55.87 55.15
CA GLY A 15 -54.18 -56.92 55.61
C GLY A 15 -55.10 -57.51 54.54
N ARG A 16 -54.91 -57.16 53.27
CA ARG A 16 -55.66 -57.68 52.11
C ARG A 16 -55.25 -59.11 51.74
N ALA A 17 -54.08 -59.55 52.22
CA ALA A 17 -53.55 -60.89 52.02
C ALA A 17 -52.99 -61.40 53.38
N GLN A 18 -53.10 -62.72 53.65
CA GLN A 18 -52.56 -63.34 54.85
C GLN A 18 -51.14 -63.89 54.63
N ALA A 19 -50.78 -64.13 53.43
CA ALA A 19 -49.41 -64.54 52.98
C ALA A 19 -49.14 -64.05 51.60
N ALA A 20 -47.88 -63.77 51.32
CA ALA A 20 -47.37 -63.40 49.97
C ALA A 20 -46.26 -64.36 49.60
N ILE A 21 -46.32 -64.89 48.39
CA ILE A 21 -45.25 -65.69 47.81
C ILE A 21 -44.44 -64.76 46.90
N ILE A 22 -43.23 -64.49 47.31
CA ILE A 22 -42.31 -63.55 46.59
C ILE A 22 -41.09 -64.38 46.21
N PRO A 23 -40.62 -64.27 44.96
CA PRO A 23 -39.36 -64.89 44.57
C PRO A 23 -38.20 -64.39 45.44
N VAL A 24 -37.32 -65.32 45.89
CA VAL A 24 -36.16 -65.00 46.74
C VAL A 24 -35.35 -63.81 46.19
N MET A 25 -35.20 -63.75 44.89
CA MET A 25 -34.51 -62.69 44.22
C MET A 25 -35.15 -61.29 44.37
N ALA A 26 -36.46 -61.25 44.61
CA ALA A 26 -37.16 -59.98 44.80
C ALA A 26 -37.29 -59.63 46.30
N LEU A 27 -36.88 -60.51 47.19
CA LEU A 27 -36.99 -60.31 48.60
C LEU A 27 -36.12 -59.20 49.15
N ASP A 28 -34.89 -59.03 48.59
CA ASP A 28 -33.96 -57.95 48.99
C ASP A 28 -34.47 -56.58 48.58
N VAL A 29 -35.14 -56.48 47.40
CA VAL A 29 -35.79 -55.24 46.97
C VAL A 29 -36.90 -54.87 47.97
N VAL A 30 -37.74 -55.84 48.38
CA VAL A 30 -38.78 -55.61 49.35
C VAL A 30 -38.20 -55.27 50.72
N ARG A 31 -37.08 -55.90 51.13
CA ARG A 31 -36.33 -55.57 52.36
C ARG A 31 -35.76 -54.17 52.36
N SER A 32 -35.24 -53.68 51.20
CA SER A 32 -34.70 -52.33 51.14
C SER A 32 -35.73 -51.22 51.22
N GLN A 33 -36.98 -51.54 50.93
CA GLN A 33 -38.07 -50.57 50.85
C GLN A 33 -39.04 -50.66 52.06
N ASN A 34 -39.02 -51.78 52.84
CA ASN A 34 -39.97 -52.06 53.87
C ASN A 34 -39.32 -52.73 55.10
N ASP A 35 -39.85 -52.47 56.27
CA ASP A 35 -39.46 -53.16 57.48
C ASP A 35 -40.15 -54.53 57.57
N LEU A 36 -39.39 -55.60 57.39
CA LEU A 36 -39.84 -56.96 57.41
C LEU A 36 -39.75 -57.61 58.83
N SER A 37 -39.35 -56.86 59.83
CA SER A 37 -39.11 -57.40 61.18
C SER A 37 -40.36 -58.08 61.86
N THR A 38 -41.54 -57.71 61.44
CA THR A 38 -42.81 -58.23 61.92
C THR A 38 -43.31 -59.47 61.17
N TYR A 39 -42.65 -59.88 60.10
CA TYR A 39 -43.10 -61.01 59.27
C TYR A 39 -42.13 -62.20 59.37
N LYS A 40 -42.69 -63.40 59.32
CA LYS A 40 -41.89 -64.63 59.24
C LYS A 40 -41.72 -65.01 57.77
N THR A 41 -40.53 -65.25 57.39
CA THR A 41 -40.18 -65.72 56.01
C THR A 41 -39.88 -67.22 56.07
N ALA A 42 -40.43 -67.96 55.12
CA ALA A 42 -40.15 -69.38 54.93
C ALA A 42 -39.88 -69.63 53.45
N GLU A 43 -38.82 -70.40 53.15
CA GLU A 43 -38.52 -70.79 51.79
C GLU A 43 -39.42 -71.96 51.38
N LEU A 44 -40.02 -71.84 50.19
CA LEU A 44 -40.82 -72.90 49.56
C LEU A 44 -39.94 -73.55 48.44
N PRO A 45 -39.79 -74.89 48.46
CA PRO A 45 -39.04 -75.57 47.41
C PRO A 45 -39.82 -75.54 46.09
N GLY A 46 -39.18 -75.10 45.00
CA GLY A 46 -39.78 -75.10 43.65
C GLY A 46 -38.94 -74.37 42.64
N THR A 47 -39.08 -74.72 41.37
CA THR A 47 -38.45 -74.05 40.22
C THR A 47 -39.34 -72.95 39.68
N VAL A 48 -38.83 -71.77 39.59
CA VAL A 48 -39.50 -70.59 39.01
C VAL A 48 -39.08 -70.42 37.54
N ARG A 49 -40.04 -70.40 36.63
CA ARG A 49 -39.78 -70.05 35.24
C ARG A 49 -39.77 -68.50 35.12
N LEU A 50 -38.64 -67.97 34.71
CA LEU A 50 -38.52 -66.58 34.39
C LEU A 50 -38.74 -66.33 32.88
N THR A 51 -39.61 -65.39 32.53
CA THR A 51 -39.88 -65.00 31.16
C THR A 51 -39.53 -63.51 31.02
N ALA A 52 -38.59 -63.19 30.11
CA ALA A 52 -38.32 -61.81 29.75
C ALA A 52 -39.27 -61.39 28.62
N ARG A 53 -39.98 -60.28 28.80
CA ARG A 53 -40.78 -59.65 27.76
C ARG A 53 -39.98 -58.50 27.16
N MET A 54 -39.77 -58.54 25.85
CA MET A 54 -39.06 -57.49 25.10
C MET A 54 -39.97 -56.93 24.02
N ARG A 55 -39.70 -55.71 23.59
CA ARG A 55 -40.40 -55.06 22.47
C ARG A 55 -40.05 -55.81 21.16
N GLN A 56 -41.04 -55.96 20.29
CA GLN A 56 -40.88 -56.67 19.02
C GLN A 56 -39.96 -55.97 18.01
N ASP A 57 -39.70 -54.66 18.22
CA ASP A 57 -38.86 -53.82 17.38
C ASP A 57 -37.38 -53.83 17.76
N ALA A 58 -36.96 -54.71 18.66
CA ALA A 58 -35.56 -54.79 19.11
C ALA A 58 -34.91 -56.19 18.84
N PRO A 59 -34.80 -56.62 17.60
CA PRO A 59 -34.29 -57.96 17.27
C PRO A 59 -32.85 -58.21 17.69
N THR A 60 -32.02 -57.15 17.65
CA THR A 60 -30.60 -57.22 18.03
C THR A 60 -30.44 -57.44 19.55
N LEU A 61 -31.29 -56.80 20.35
CA LEU A 61 -31.30 -56.99 21.79
C LEU A 61 -31.79 -58.40 22.17
N LEU A 62 -32.78 -58.92 21.48
CA LEU A 62 -33.28 -60.30 21.64
C LEU A 62 -32.16 -61.31 21.34
N ALA A 63 -31.40 -61.10 20.26
CA ALA A 63 -30.29 -61.99 19.89
C ALA A 63 -29.16 -61.97 20.94
N ILE A 64 -28.84 -60.80 21.50
CA ILE A 64 -27.83 -60.64 22.58
C ILE A 64 -28.28 -61.35 23.85
N VAL A 65 -29.53 -61.15 24.27
CA VAL A 65 -30.09 -61.75 25.46
C VAL A 65 -30.16 -63.29 25.31
N ASN A 66 -30.64 -63.81 24.19
CA ASN A 66 -30.69 -65.26 23.93
C ASN A 66 -29.27 -65.88 23.90
N LYS A 67 -28.26 -65.17 23.35
CA LYS A 67 -26.88 -65.63 23.35
C LYS A 67 -26.25 -65.59 24.75
N SER A 68 -26.59 -64.59 25.54
CA SER A 68 -26.18 -64.52 26.97
C SER A 68 -26.80 -65.60 27.81
N ILE A 69 -28.12 -65.88 27.63
CA ILE A 69 -28.82 -66.97 28.30
C ILE A 69 -28.24 -68.32 27.96
N ALA A 70 -27.88 -68.55 26.65
CA ALA A 70 -27.30 -69.80 26.19
C ALA A 70 -25.88 -70.06 26.73
N ASN A 71 -25.11 -68.99 27.01
CA ASN A 71 -23.71 -69.07 27.45
C ASN A 71 -23.54 -69.06 28.99
N SER A 72 -24.59 -68.83 29.78
CA SER A 72 -24.45 -68.58 31.21
C SER A 72 -25.52 -69.32 32.01
N GLN A 73 -25.51 -70.67 32.02
CA GLN A 73 -26.46 -71.44 32.80
C GLN A 73 -26.29 -71.17 34.31
N ASP A 74 -25.12 -70.80 34.83
CA ASP A 74 -24.86 -70.68 36.26
C ASP A 74 -24.90 -69.20 36.77
N ASN A 75 -24.92 -68.21 35.91
CA ASN A 75 -24.90 -66.77 36.28
C ASN A 75 -26.15 -65.97 35.89
N ILE A 76 -27.15 -66.63 35.32
CA ILE A 76 -28.42 -65.97 34.89
C ILE A 76 -29.15 -65.32 36.04
N THR A 77 -29.14 -65.96 37.21
CA THR A 77 -29.79 -65.45 38.43
C THR A 77 -29.14 -64.15 38.91
N ALA A 78 -27.83 -64.05 38.92
CA ALA A 78 -27.12 -62.82 39.32
C ALA A 78 -27.29 -61.67 38.33
N GLY A 79 -27.31 -61.98 37.00
CA GLY A 79 -27.47 -60.96 35.93
C GLY A 79 -28.89 -60.40 35.87
N ILE A 80 -29.94 -61.24 36.09
CA ILE A 80 -31.34 -60.79 36.15
C ILE A 80 -31.63 -60.06 37.46
N TYR A 81 -31.01 -60.47 38.57
CA TYR A 81 -31.11 -59.77 39.85
C TYR A 81 -30.50 -58.36 39.80
N THR A 82 -29.35 -58.22 39.24
CA THR A 82 -28.76 -56.89 39.03
C THR A 82 -29.56 -56.01 38.05
N ALA A 83 -30.15 -56.57 37.00
CA ALA A 83 -31.00 -55.82 36.08
C ALA A 83 -32.37 -55.41 36.70
N GLN A 84 -32.93 -56.22 37.63
CA GLN A 84 -34.19 -55.93 38.27
C GLN A 84 -34.06 -55.03 39.52
N SER A 85 -32.92 -55.08 40.21
CA SER A 85 -32.64 -54.16 41.31
C SER A 85 -32.29 -52.72 40.86
N TYR A 86 -31.96 -52.54 39.60
CA TYR A 86 -31.88 -51.24 39.01
C TYR A 86 -33.22 -50.81 38.39
N GLY A 87 -34.24 -50.66 39.25
CA GLY A 87 -35.59 -50.25 38.87
C GLY A 87 -35.77 -48.81 38.43
N GLU A 88 -34.73 -48.11 38.23
CA GLU A 88 -34.64 -46.87 37.42
C GLU A 88 -33.42 -46.99 36.49
N THR A 89 -33.67 -47.20 35.23
CA THR A 89 -32.64 -47.10 34.20
C THR A 89 -32.20 -45.64 34.08
N GLU A 90 -31.48 -45.14 35.08
CA GLU A 90 -30.63 -43.97 34.82
C GLU A 90 -29.69 -44.39 33.72
N THR A 91 -29.83 -43.77 32.56
CA THR A 91 -28.88 -44.00 31.45
C THR A 91 -27.46 -43.80 31.99
N THR A 92 -26.52 -44.59 31.54
CA THR A 92 -25.10 -44.53 31.96
C THR A 92 -24.59 -43.10 31.96
N LEU A 93 -25.13 -42.29 31.09
CA LEU A 93 -24.82 -40.87 30.92
C LEU A 93 -25.35 -40.04 32.12
N VAL A 94 -26.59 -40.28 32.60
CA VAL A 94 -27.17 -39.57 33.77
C VAL A 94 -26.41 -39.91 35.04
N ARG A 95 -26.03 -41.18 35.22
CA ARG A 95 -25.24 -41.61 36.38
C ARG A 95 -23.82 -41.03 36.34
N PHE A 96 -23.19 -41.01 35.16
CA PHE A 96 -21.89 -40.36 34.96
C PHE A 96 -21.95 -38.86 35.25
N VAL A 97 -22.97 -38.16 34.75
CA VAL A 97 -23.17 -36.72 35.02
C VAL A 97 -23.38 -36.47 36.51
N ARG A 98 -24.15 -37.28 37.21
CA ARG A 98 -24.39 -37.13 38.67
C ARG A 98 -23.09 -37.37 39.47
N LEU A 99 -22.29 -38.40 39.11
CA LEU A 99 -21.04 -38.71 39.78
C LEU A 99 -19.97 -37.66 39.58
N TYR A 100 -19.92 -37.07 38.35
CA TYR A 100 -18.94 -36.06 37.96
C TYR A 100 -19.56 -34.68 37.83
N GLN A 101 -20.70 -34.41 38.47
CA GLN A 101 -21.44 -33.14 38.34
C GLN A 101 -20.55 -31.92 38.56
N GLY A 102 -19.64 -31.95 39.53
CA GLY A 102 -18.70 -30.85 39.79
C GLY A 102 -17.69 -30.63 38.66
N VAL A 103 -17.17 -31.73 38.11
CA VAL A 103 -16.20 -31.66 36.97
C VAL A 103 -16.89 -31.20 35.69
N PHE A 104 -18.13 -31.67 35.45
CA PHE A 104 -18.91 -31.26 34.29
C PHE A 104 -19.28 -29.77 34.36
N VAL A 105 -19.74 -29.29 35.49
CA VAL A 105 -20.06 -27.86 35.70
C VAL A 105 -18.78 -27.00 35.56
N ALA A 106 -17.66 -27.46 36.17
CA ALA A 106 -16.37 -26.76 35.99
C ALA A 106 -15.91 -26.72 34.54
N GLY A 107 -16.05 -27.82 33.81
CA GLY A 107 -15.71 -27.88 32.37
C GLY A 107 -16.56 -26.93 31.53
N VAL A 108 -17.89 -26.90 31.77
CA VAL A 108 -18.80 -25.96 31.10
C VAL A 108 -18.46 -24.50 31.45
N ALA A 109 -18.15 -24.22 32.72
CA ALA A 109 -17.75 -22.90 33.17
C ALA A 109 -16.44 -22.43 32.50
N VAL A 110 -15.43 -23.32 32.42
CA VAL A 110 -14.16 -23.02 31.74
C VAL A 110 -14.39 -22.79 30.25
N ALA A 111 -15.19 -23.62 29.58
CA ALA A 111 -15.55 -23.44 28.18
C ALA A 111 -16.28 -22.12 27.96
N PHE A 112 -17.23 -21.77 28.82
CA PHE A 112 -17.94 -20.50 28.77
C PHE A 112 -16.99 -19.29 28.94
N LEU A 113 -16.10 -19.35 29.96
CA LEU A 113 -15.09 -18.31 30.16
C LEU A 113 -14.13 -18.20 28.96
N GLY A 114 -13.73 -19.33 28.37
CA GLY A 114 -12.92 -19.34 27.14
C GLY A 114 -13.63 -18.67 25.97
N ILE A 115 -14.89 -18.99 25.73
CA ILE A 115 -15.70 -18.34 24.69
C ILE A 115 -15.84 -16.83 24.96
N MET A 116 -16.13 -16.45 26.19
CA MET A 116 -16.23 -15.03 26.58
C MET A 116 -14.92 -14.29 26.40
N ALA A 117 -13.78 -14.92 26.71
CA ALA A 117 -12.46 -14.33 26.49
C ALA A 117 -12.15 -14.14 24.99
N ILE A 118 -12.48 -15.13 24.15
CA ILE A 118 -12.33 -15.06 22.70
C ILE A 118 -13.23 -13.95 22.11
N LEU A 119 -14.48 -13.87 22.55
CA LEU A 119 -15.41 -12.83 22.12
C LEU A 119 -14.93 -11.44 22.54
N ALA A 120 -14.48 -11.28 23.79
CA ALA A 120 -13.94 -10.02 24.28
C ALA A 120 -12.69 -9.61 23.49
N TRP A 121 -11.77 -10.55 23.25
CA TRP A 121 -10.57 -10.29 22.43
C TRP A 121 -10.92 -9.92 20.98
N SER A 122 -11.87 -10.63 20.34
CA SER A 122 -12.31 -10.33 18.99
C SER A 122 -12.98 -8.95 18.90
N LEU A 123 -13.80 -8.58 19.90
CA LEU A 123 -14.43 -7.27 19.96
C LEU A 123 -13.39 -6.14 20.15
N LEU A 124 -12.41 -6.35 21.04
CA LEU A 124 -11.33 -5.37 21.24
C LEU A 124 -10.51 -5.19 19.95
N ARG A 125 -10.19 -6.29 19.27
CA ARG A 125 -9.48 -6.25 17.99
C ARG A 125 -10.29 -5.57 16.89
N ALA A 126 -11.59 -5.87 16.81
CA ALA A 126 -12.49 -5.22 15.84
C ALA A 126 -12.62 -3.71 16.10
N ARG A 127 -12.77 -3.31 17.39
CA ARG A 127 -12.82 -1.88 17.77
C ARG A 127 -11.52 -1.15 17.41
N LYS A 128 -10.36 -1.77 17.67
CA LYS A 128 -9.06 -1.18 17.31
C LYS A 128 -8.95 -1.01 15.79
N ALA A 129 -9.28 -2.04 15.02
CA ALA A 129 -9.27 -1.97 13.55
C ALA A 129 -10.25 -0.91 13.02
N GLN A 130 -11.44 -0.79 13.63
CA GLN A 130 -12.40 0.25 13.27
C GLN A 130 -11.86 1.66 13.57
N GLN A 131 -11.26 1.87 14.73
CA GLN A 131 -10.66 3.17 15.10
C GLN A 131 -9.52 3.55 14.16
N GLU A 132 -8.66 2.58 13.79
CA GLU A 132 -7.59 2.79 12.82
C GLU A 132 -8.15 3.15 11.43
N ALA A 133 -9.21 2.45 10.98
CA ALA A 133 -9.87 2.74 9.71
C ALA A 133 -10.58 4.11 9.71
N GLU A 134 -11.25 4.48 10.80
CA GLU A 134 -11.90 5.79 10.95
C GLU A 134 -10.86 6.92 11.01
N ALA A 135 -9.74 6.73 11.72
CA ALA A 135 -8.63 7.67 11.75
C ALA A 135 -8.01 7.86 10.35
N ALA A 136 -7.77 6.77 9.63
CA ALA A 136 -7.26 6.81 8.26
C ALA A 136 -8.23 7.51 7.29
N SER A 137 -9.54 7.21 7.39
CA SER A 137 -10.57 7.86 6.59
C SER A 137 -10.68 9.36 6.89
N SER A 138 -10.63 9.73 8.17
CA SER A 138 -10.64 11.14 8.60
C SER A 138 -9.40 11.89 8.12
N ALA A 139 -8.21 11.28 8.22
CA ALA A 139 -6.97 11.83 7.71
C ALA A 139 -7.04 12.04 6.18
N LYS A 140 -7.58 11.06 5.43
CA LYS A 140 -7.77 11.16 3.98
C LYS A 140 -8.73 12.29 3.59
N THR A 141 -9.82 12.46 4.33
CA THR A 141 -10.78 13.54 4.07
C THR A 141 -10.16 14.92 4.37
N ALA A 142 -9.44 15.04 5.49
CA ALA A 142 -8.72 16.26 5.84
C ALA A 142 -7.62 16.59 4.80
N PHE A 143 -6.96 15.56 4.25
CA PHE A 143 -6.02 15.68 3.13
C PHE A 143 -6.65 16.31 1.90
N LEU A 144 -7.73 15.70 1.39
CA LEU A 144 -8.41 16.20 0.18
C LEU A 144 -8.90 17.63 0.36
N SER A 145 -9.38 17.98 1.55
CA SER A 145 -9.83 19.35 1.86
C SER A 145 -8.67 20.35 1.83
N ARG A 146 -7.51 20.03 2.44
CA ARG A 146 -6.31 20.87 2.41
C ARG A 146 -5.76 21.00 1.00
N MET A 147 -5.65 19.89 0.27
CA MET A 147 -5.18 19.90 -1.13
C MET A 147 -6.05 20.78 -2.02
N SER A 148 -7.37 20.70 -1.86
CA SER A 148 -8.29 21.58 -2.59
C SER A 148 -8.03 23.05 -2.29
N HIS A 149 -7.72 23.41 -1.03
CA HIS A 149 -7.36 24.76 -0.63
C HIS A 149 -6.02 25.20 -1.23
N ASP A 150 -5.00 24.34 -1.11
CA ASP A 150 -3.62 24.66 -1.53
C ASP A 150 -3.46 24.72 -3.05
N ILE A 151 -4.27 23.96 -3.79
CA ILE A 151 -4.42 24.06 -5.25
C ILE A 151 -5.16 25.35 -5.64
N ARG A 152 -6.23 25.70 -4.92
CA ARG A 152 -7.07 26.86 -5.25
C ARG A 152 -6.32 28.18 -5.05
N THR A 153 -5.44 28.27 -4.07
CA THR A 153 -4.73 29.52 -3.74
C THR A 153 -3.83 30.00 -4.88
N PRO A 154 -2.85 29.21 -5.41
CA PRO A 154 -2.05 29.62 -6.54
C PRO A 154 -2.88 29.78 -7.83
N LEU A 155 -3.90 28.93 -8.03
CA LEU A 155 -4.79 29.05 -9.21
C LEU A 155 -5.54 30.38 -9.21
N ASN A 156 -6.15 30.77 -8.09
CA ASN A 156 -6.80 32.07 -7.97
C ASN A 156 -5.79 33.23 -8.12
N GLY A 157 -4.56 33.05 -7.65
CA GLY A 157 -3.46 34.01 -7.86
C GLY A 157 -3.17 34.20 -9.34
N ILE A 158 -3.05 33.12 -10.11
CA ILE A 158 -2.83 33.16 -11.56
C ILE A 158 -3.99 33.86 -12.26
N ILE A 159 -5.23 33.46 -11.97
CA ILE A 159 -6.45 34.06 -12.56
C ILE A 159 -6.53 35.56 -12.24
N GLY A 160 -6.24 35.92 -10.98
CA GLY A 160 -6.23 37.33 -10.57
C GLY A 160 -5.15 38.15 -11.28
N ILE A 161 -3.95 37.59 -11.45
CA ILE A 161 -2.86 38.23 -12.21
C ILE A 161 -3.24 38.43 -13.69
N LEU A 162 -3.89 37.44 -14.30
CA LEU A 162 -4.34 37.54 -15.69
C LEU A 162 -5.36 38.68 -15.85
N GLY A 163 -6.37 38.74 -14.97
CA GLY A 163 -7.37 39.81 -15.01
C GLY A 163 -6.77 41.21 -14.75
N VAL A 164 -5.76 41.32 -13.87
CA VAL A 164 -5.07 42.60 -13.65
C VAL A 164 -4.19 42.97 -14.86
N ASN A 165 -3.57 42.01 -15.53
CA ASN A 165 -2.78 42.27 -16.72
C ASN A 165 -3.66 42.78 -17.89
N GLU A 166 -4.90 42.27 -18.04
CA GLU A 166 -5.85 42.79 -19.03
C GLU A 166 -6.18 44.25 -18.76
N ALA A 167 -6.38 44.62 -17.48
CA ALA A 167 -6.69 45.99 -17.10
C ALA A 167 -5.51 46.97 -17.27
N HIS A 168 -4.26 46.46 -17.32
CA HIS A 168 -3.02 47.24 -17.39
C HIS A 168 -2.17 46.86 -18.60
N ALA A 169 -2.80 46.46 -19.72
CA ALA A 169 -2.12 45.92 -20.89
C ALA A 169 -1.09 46.91 -21.53
N GLU A 170 -1.24 48.19 -21.31
CA GLU A 170 -0.35 49.24 -21.84
C GLU A 170 0.93 49.42 -21.02
N ASP A 171 0.98 48.92 -19.77
CA ASP A 171 2.17 48.94 -18.90
C ASP A 171 3.00 47.67 -19.07
N ALA A 172 3.93 47.67 -20.00
CA ALA A 172 4.74 46.51 -20.34
C ALA A 172 5.61 46.02 -19.15
N GLU A 173 6.10 46.92 -18.29
CA GLU A 173 6.93 46.57 -17.14
C GLU A 173 6.08 45.89 -16.06
N TYR A 174 4.89 46.43 -15.75
CA TYR A 174 3.95 45.85 -14.83
C TYR A 174 3.47 44.46 -15.29
N VAL A 175 3.10 44.34 -16.57
CA VAL A 175 2.72 43.05 -17.16
C VAL A 175 3.85 42.02 -17.09
N SER A 176 5.11 42.43 -17.38
CA SER A 176 6.28 41.55 -17.28
C SER A 176 6.53 41.05 -15.85
N GLN A 177 6.46 41.93 -14.86
CA GLN A 177 6.57 41.55 -13.46
C GLN A 177 5.47 40.58 -13.01
N ASN A 178 4.25 40.84 -13.44
CA ASN A 178 3.10 39.98 -13.15
C ASN A 178 3.18 38.62 -13.85
N ARG A 179 3.70 38.54 -15.08
CA ARG A 179 3.98 37.25 -15.75
C ARG A 179 4.96 36.40 -14.95
N LYS A 180 6.02 37.00 -14.38
CA LYS A 180 6.95 36.28 -13.49
C LYS A 180 6.24 35.72 -12.26
N LYS A 181 5.36 36.52 -11.62
CA LYS A 181 4.57 36.06 -10.46
C LYS A 181 3.60 34.93 -10.83
N ALA A 182 2.93 35.04 -11.97
CA ALA A 182 2.03 34.01 -12.47
C ALA A 182 2.79 32.70 -12.74
N ARG A 183 4.00 32.79 -13.33
CA ARG A 183 4.84 31.61 -13.56
C ARG A 183 5.25 30.95 -12.26
N VAL A 184 5.70 31.71 -11.25
CA VAL A 184 6.03 31.17 -9.92
C VAL A 184 4.83 30.47 -9.28
N ALA A 185 3.63 31.03 -9.42
CA ALA A 185 2.41 30.42 -8.91
C ALA A 185 2.05 29.13 -9.67
N ALA A 186 2.25 29.09 -10.98
CA ALA A 186 2.03 27.90 -11.81
C ALA A 186 3.04 26.79 -11.49
N ASP A 187 4.33 27.11 -11.35
CA ASP A 187 5.38 26.17 -10.98
C ASP A 187 5.11 25.57 -9.58
N HIS A 188 4.64 26.39 -8.65
CA HIS A 188 4.23 25.92 -7.32
C HIS A 188 3.02 24.97 -7.39
N LEU A 189 2.03 25.29 -8.22
CA LEU A 189 0.86 24.43 -8.43
C LEU A 189 1.26 23.07 -9.03
N LEU A 190 2.16 23.09 -10.02
CA LEU A 190 2.69 21.87 -10.65
C LEU A 190 3.45 20.99 -9.63
N SER A 191 4.27 21.61 -8.79
CA SER A 191 4.96 20.91 -7.69
C SER A 191 3.98 20.25 -6.74
N LEU A 192 2.90 20.94 -6.34
CA LEU A 192 1.84 20.40 -5.49
C LEU A 192 1.15 19.17 -6.11
N ILE A 193 0.81 19.25 -7.38
CA ILE A 193 0.17 18.14 -8.11
C ILE A 193 1.11 16.94 -8.16
N ASN A 194 2.38 17.16 -8.47
CA ASN A 194 3.39 16.09 -8.52
C ASN A 194 3.59 15.44 -7.15
N ASP A 195 3.61 16.23 -6.06
CA ASP A 195 3.72 15.69 -4.70
C ASP A 195 2.52 14.80 -4.33
N VAL A 196 1.30 15.20 -4.74
CA VAL A 196 0.07 14.39 -4.54
C VAL A 196 0.15 13.07 -5.32
N LEU A 197 0.58 13.14 -6.59
CA LEU A 197 0.71 11.95 -7.44
C LEU A 197 1.74 10.96 -6.89
N ASP A 198 2.88 11.48 -6.41
CA ASP A 198 3.91 10.62 -5.83
C ASP A 198 3.45 9.99 -4.52
N MET A 199 2.78 10.77 -3.67
CA MET A 199 2.24 10.23 -2.43
C MET A 199 1.23 9.11 -2.70
N SER A 200 0.33 9.31 -3.68
CA SER A 200 -0.61 8.26 -4.09
C SER A 200 0.09 6.97 -4.56
N LYS A 201 1.21 7.11 -5.30
CA LYS A 201 2.00 5.96 -5.76
C LYS A 201 2.74 5.26 -4.63
N ILE A 202 3.26 6.02 -3.66
CA ILE A 202 3.92 5.47 -2.47
C ILE A 202 2.90 4.67 -1.64
N GLU A 203 1.71 5.22 -1.38
CA GLU A 203 0.63 4.55 -0.63
C GLU A 203 0.16 3.26 -1.33
N ASP A 204 -0.06 3.31 -2.63
CA ASP A 204 -0.49 2.16 -3.44
C ASP A 204 0.64 1.13 -3.67
N SER A 205 1.85 1.38 -3.16
CA SER A 205 3.04 0.57 -3.46
C SER A 205 3.35 0.43 -4.97
N LYS A 206 2.93 1.41 -5.77
CA LYS A 206 3.10 1.46 -7.22
C LYS A 206 4.31 2.28 -7.67
N VAL A 207 5.20 2.65 -6.76
CA VAL A 207 6.47 3.28 -7.13
C VAL A 207 7.33 2.26 -7.86
N VAL A 208 7.60 2.54 -9.13
CA VAL A 208 8.52 1.74 -9.96
C VAL A 208 9.86 2.45 -9.96
N LEU A 209 10.86 1.80 -9.38
CA LEU A 209 12.23 2.29 -9.42
C LEU A 209 12.83 1.97 -10.79
N GLU A 210 13.47 2.95 -11.37
CA GLU A 210 14.29 2.72 -12.55
C GLU A 210 15.53 1.89 -12.18
N HIS A 211 15.99 1.10 -13.11
CA HIS A 211 17.25 0.34 -13.00
C HIS A 211 18.14 0.76 -14.15
N LYS A 212 18.66 1.99 -14.07
CA LYS A 212 19.47 2.63 -15.10
C LYS A 212 20.87 2.89 -14.60
N PRO A 213 21.89 2.76 -15.46
CA PRO A 213 23.22 3.21 -15.13
C PRO A 213 23.25 4.75 -15.05
N PHE A 214 23.90 5.29 -14.05
CA PHE A 214 24.08 6.74 -13.87
C PHE A 214 25.34 7.03 -13.05
N ASN A 215 25.84 8.25 -13.16
CA ASN A 215 26.92 8.74 -12.32
C ASN A 215 26.35 9.50 -11.11
N VAL A 216 26.76 9.11 -9.91
CA VAL A 216 26.28 9.72 -8.66
C VAL A 216 26.69 11.18 -8.55
N ILE A 217 27.90 11.53 -9.04
CA ILE A 217 28.41 12.91 -9.02
C ILE A 217 27.55 13.82 -9.89
N ASP A 218 27.17 13.37 -11.09
CA ASP A 218 26.29 14.14 -11.98
C ASP A 218 24.96 14.52 -11.29
N VAL A 219 24.34 13.56 -10.61
CA VAL A 219 23.09 13.82 -9.86
C VAL A 219 23.30 14.81 -8.72
N ILE A 220 24.43 14.72 -8.00
CA ILE A 220 24.77 15.66 -6.93
C ILE A 220 24.98 17.06 -7.51
N ASP A 221 25.74 17.18 -8.60
CA ASP A 221 26.05 18.45 -9.24
C ASP A 221 24.79 19.14 -9.78
N GLU A 222 23.89 18.39 -10.43
CA GLU A 222 22.58 18.91 -10.86
C GLU A 222 21.78 19.48 -9.68
N VAL A 223 21.72 18.76 -8.55
CA VAL A 223 21.04 19.23 -7.34
C VAL A 223 21.68 20.48 -6.78
N LEU A 224 23.02 20.54 -6.75
CA LEU A 224 23.75 21.69 -6.26
C LEU A 224 23.60 22.91 -7.16
N VAL A 225 23.54 22.74 -8.47
CA VAL A 225 23.28 23.84 -9.42
C VAL A 225 21.91 24.44 -9.15
N VAL A 226 20.86 23.61 -9.03
CA VAL A 226 19.50 24.10 -8.72
C VAL A 226 19.46 24.80 -7.35
N GLY A 227 20.08 24.19 -6.33
CA GLY A 227 20.14 24.79 -5.00
C GLY A 227 20.85 26.15 -4.99
N ARG A 228 22.00 26.28 -5.69
CA ARG A 228 22.78 27.53 -5.78
C ARG A 228 22.05 28.63 -6.53
N LEU A 229 21.17 28.30 -7.48
CA LEU A 229 20.33 29.29 -8.16
C LEU A 229 19.30 29.91 -7.21
N ARG A 230 18.76 29.14 -6.25
CA ARG A 230 17.75 29.59 -5.29
C ARG A 230 18.34 30.20 -4.02
N ALA A 231 19.50 29.73 -3.58
CA ALA A 231 20.13 30.14 -2.33
C ALA A 231 20.30 31.67 -2.16
N PRO A 232 20.63 32.48 -3.20
CA PRO A 232 20.75 33.94 -3.10
C PRO A 232 19.43 34.63 -2.72
N GLU A 233 18.28 34.11 -3.13
CA GLU A 233 16.96 34.67 -2.78
C GLU A 233 16.71 34.62 -1.27
N PHE A 234 17.33 33.65 -0.57
CA PHE A 234 17.24 33.43 0.86
C PHE A 234 18.48 33.95 1.62
N GLY A 235 19.48 34.47 0.90
CA GLY A 235 20.74 34.93 1.50
C GLY A 235 21.55 33.79 2.12
N VAL A 236 21.53 32.60 1.50
CA VAL A 236 22.16 31.36 1.98
C VAL A 236 23.31 30.97 1.07
N THR A 237 24.35 30.34 1.62
CA THR A 237 25.47 29.75 0.85
C THR A 237 25.37 28.22 0.86
N ILE A 238 25.75 27.56 -0.24
CA ILE A 238 25.78 26.11 -0.36
C ILE A 238 27.21 25.62 -0.55
N GLU A 239 27.65 24.71 0.33
CA GLU A 239 28.94 24.02 0.28
C GLU A 239 28.75 22.55 -0.08
N SER A 240 29.65 22.02 -0.92
CA SER A 240 29.71 20.58 -1.26
C SER A 240 30.99 19.96 -0.71
N ILE A 241 30.91 18.77 -0.16
CA ILE A 241 32.03 18.05 0.45
C ILE A 241 31.98 16.57 0.10
N GLY A 242 33.13 16.00 -0.25
CA GLY A 242 33.32 14.54 -0.34
C GLY A 242 32.98 13.91 -1.69
N ALA A 243 32.42 14.67 -2.65
CA ALA A 243 32.15 14.12 -4.00
C ALA A 243 33.43 13.73 -4.76
N GLU A 244 34.56 14.40 -4.45
CA GLU A 244 35.87 14.14 -5.05
C GLU A 244 36.53 12.86 -4.51
N ASP A 245 36.09 12.35 -3.37
CA ASP A 245 36.66 11.19 -2.66
C ASP A 245 35.96 9.87 -3.00
N LEU A 246 34.88 9.90 -3.81
CA LEU A 246 34.14 8.70 -4.20
C LEU A 246 34.95 7.83 -5.17
N VAL A 247 35.01 6.53 -4.87
CA VAL A 247 35.74 5.54 -5.68
C VAL A 247 34.86 4.95 -6.78
N HIS A 248 33.60 4.63 -6.45
CA HIS A 248 32.65 4.02 -7.38
C HIS A 248 31.59 5.05 -7.75
N THR A 249 31.79 5.81 -8.82
CA THR A 249 30.88 6.88 -9.22
C THR A 249 29.77 6.41 -10.14
N ASP A 250 30.03 5.36 -10.93
CA ASP A 250 29.09 4.80 -11.89
C ASP A 250 28.33 3.62 -11.27
N VAL A 251 27.03 3.77 -11.17
CA VAL A 251 26.14 2.83 -10.48
C VAL A 251 24.86 2.61 -11.27
N ILE A 252 24.16 1.54 -10.91
CA ILE A 252 22.84 1.19 -11.46
C ILE A 252 21.78 1.44 -10.38
N GLY A 253 20.75 2.20 -10.75
CA GLY A 253 19.66 2.53 -9.84
C GLY A 253 18.65 3.47 -10.46
N SER A 254 18.00 4.30 -9.63
CA SER A 254 16.97 5.24 -10.06
C SER A 254 17.41 6.69 -9.84
N PRO A 255 18.11 7.30 -10.81
CA PRO A 255 18.67 8.65 -10.69
C PRO A 255 17.61 9.72 -10.41
N ASP A 256 16.42 9.60 -11.00
CA ASP A 256 15.34 10.59 -10.80
C ASP A 256 14.80 10.57 -9.36
N HIS A 257 14.70 9.41 -8.74
CA HIS A 257 14.29 9.32 -7.33
C HIS A 257 15.39 9.83 -6.39
N VAL A 258 16.67 9.54 -6.68
CA VAL A 258 17.81 10.08 -5.91
C VAL A 258 17.84 11.60 -6.01
N ARG A 259 17.75 12.15 -7.23
CA ARG A 259 17.66 13.58 -7.48
C ARG A 259 16.52 14.22 -6.70
N ARG A 260 15.34 13.61 -6.72
CA ARG A 260 14.16 14.14 -6.03
C ARG A 260 14.31 14.13 -4.52
N VAL A 261 14.89 13.08 -3.93
CA VAL A 261 15.24 13.00 -2.52
C VAL A 261 16.18 14.15 -2.14
N LEU A 262 17.29 14.29 -2.86
CA LEU A 262 18.30 15.31 -2.55
C LEU A 262 17.78 16.73 -2.77
N LEU A 263 17.02 16.99 -3.85
CA LEU A 263 16.40 18.31 -4.10
C LEU A 263 15.44 18.70 -2.99
N ASN A 264 14.60 17.78 -2.49
CA ASN A 264 13.70 18.07 -1.37
C ASN A 264 14.47 18.44 -0.10
N LEU A 265 15.57 17.75 0.19
CA LEU A 265 16.39 18.04 1.37
C LEU A 265 17.11 19.39 1.24
N VAL A 266 17.71 19.67 0.08
CA VAL A 266 18.44 20.93 -0.20
C VAL A 266 17.45 22.11 -0.21
N ASP A 267 16.29 21.95 -0.84
CA ASP A 267 15.26 23.02 -0.89
C ASP A 267 14.75 23.37 0.52
N ASN A 268 14.51 22.37 1.37
CA ASN A 268 14.16 22.58 2.75
C ASN A 268 15.28 23.26 3.55
N ALA A 269 16.53 22.83 3.35
CA ALA A 269 17.70 23.40 4.02
C ALA A 269 17.93 24.87 3.64
N VAL A 270 17.63 25.27 2.39
CA VAL A 270 17.67 26.65 1.91
C VAL A 270 16.49 27.44 2.48
N LYS A 271 15.27 26.91 2.33
CA LYS A 271 14.01 27.58 2.68
C LYS A 271 13.88 27.87 4.18
N TYR A 272 14.28 26.94 5.03
CA TYR A 272 14.18 27.07 6.50
C TYR A 272 15.46 27.55 7.15
N ASN A 273 16.40 28.08 6.35
CA ASN A 273 17.62 28.67 6.84
C ASN A 273 17.41 30.10 7.37
N ARG A 274 18.42 30.61 8.01
CA ARG A 274 18.50 32.01 8.41
C ARG A 274 19.29 32.82 7.38
N LEU A 275 19.06 34.12 7.34
CA LEU A 275 19.83 35.03 6.49
C LEU A 275 21.33 34.96 6.84
N GLY A 276 22.19 34.76 5.86
CA GLY A 276 23.64 34.54 6.05
C GLY A 276 24.00 33.14 6.53
N GLY A 277 23.05 32.21 6.52
CA GLY A 277 23.29 30.80 6.88
C GLY A 277 23.95 30.00 5.78
N THR A 278 24.29 28.75 6.13
CA THR A 278 24.98 27.82 5.22
C THR A 278 24.20 26.51 5.14
N VAL A 279 24.15 25.96 3.93
CA VAL A 279 23.73 24.57 3.66
C VAL A 279 24.96 23.77 3.25
N ARG A 280 25.22 22.66 3.90
CA ARG A 280 26.33 21.77 3.60
C ARG A 280 25.77 20.44 3.09
N CYS A 281 26.17 20.11 1.86
CA CYS A 281 25.87 18.83 1.21
C CYS A 281 27.14 17.98 1.23
N ALA A 282 27.13 16.87 1.96
CA ALA A 282 28.25 15.94 2.03
C ALA A 282 27.84 14.58 1.50
N VAL A 283 28.75 13.90 0.85
CA VAL A 283 28.59 12.51 0.40
C VAL A 283 29.84 11.72 0.72
N ASP A 284 29.67 10.50 1.20
CA ASP A 284 30.73 9.54 1.41
C ASP A 284 30.28 8.11 1.12
N GLU A 285 31.25 7.30 0.72
CA GLU A 285 31.08 5.88 0.46
C GLU A 285 31.34 5.10 1.75
N LEU A 286 30.30 4.44 2.30
CA LEU A 286 30.40 3.69 3.56
C LEU A 286 31.13 2.35 3.39
N GLY A 287 31.08 1.77 2.19
CA GLY A 287 31.73 0.54 1.84
C GLY A 287 31.03 -0.25 0.76
N VAL A 288 31.70 -1.31 0.30
CA VAL A 288 31.23 -2.20 -0.77
C VAL A 288 31.01 -3.59 -0.22
N LYS A 289 29.87 -4.19 -0.54
CA LYS A 289 29.52 -5.58 -0.20
C LYS A 289 29.11 -6.33 -1.48
N GLY A 290 30.02 -7.16 -1.99
CA GLY A 290 29.81 -7.82 -3.29
C GLY A 290 29.80 -6.81 -4.42
N ASN A 291 28.69 -6.68 -5.14
CA ASN A 291 28.49 -5.73 -6.22
C ASN A 291 27.72 -4.47 -5.78
N ILE A 292 27.46 -4.31 -4.48
CA ILE A 292 26.67 -3.21 -3.94
C ILE A 292 27.59 -2.25 -3.19
N VAL A 293 27.61 -0.99 -3.59
CA VAL A 293 28.20 0.14 -2.89
C VAL A 293 27.12 0.87 -2.09
N THR A 294 27.44 1.35 -0.91
CA THR A 294 26.52 2.09 -0.06
C THR A 294 27.03 3.50 0.16
N TYR A 295 26.22 4.49 -0.23
CA TYR A 295 26.52 5.90 -0.02
C TYR A 295 25.76 6.46 1.16
N ARG A 296 26.36 7.43 1.82
CA ARG A 296 25.73 8.29 2.80
C ARG A 296 25.73 9.72 2.27
N PHE A 297 24.52 10.27 2.09
CA PHE A 297 24.30 11.66 1.74
C PHE A 297 23.87 12.42 2.99
N VAL A 298 24.53 13.52 3.29
CA VAL A 298 24.22 14.34 4.45
C VAL A 298 23.95 15.78 3.99
N VAL A 299 22.73 16.27 4.27
CA VAL A 299 22.35 17.66 4.03
C VAL A 299 22.14 18.31 5.39
N SER A 300 23.01 19.27 5.71
CA SER A 300 22.97 20.00 6.98
C SER A 300 22.77 21.49 6.74
N ASP A 301 21.95 22.11 7.57
CA ASP A 301 21.69 23.55 7.53
C ASP A 301 21.97 24.22 8.89
N THR A 302 22.20 25.52 8.85
CA THR A 302 22.34 26.37 10.04
C THR A 302 21.07 27.16 10.32
N GLY A 303 19.92 26.64 9.95
CA GLY A 303 18.63 27.29 9.96
C GLY A 303 17.96 27.37 11.33
N VAL A 304 16.62 27.42 11.29
CA VAL A 304 15.80 27.56 12.50
C VAL A 304 15.72 26.30 13.36
N GLY A 305 16.11 25.16 12.80
CA GLY A 305 16.00 23.87 13.49
C GLY A 305 14.57 23.49 13.85
N MET A 306 14.42 22.37 14.54
CA MET A 306 13.15 21.77 14.89
C MET A 306 13.04 21.46 16.38
N SER A 307 11.83 21.57 16.93
CA SER A 307 11.54 21.12 18.29
C SER A 307 11.52 19.58 18.35
N GLU A 308 11.80 19.00 19.53
CA GLU A 308 11.74 17.53 19.72
C GLU A 308 10.36 16.94 19.38
N GLU A 309 9.29 17.70 19.64
CA GLU A 309 7.93 17.24 19.33
C GLU A 309 7.68 17.19 17.82
N PHE A 310 8.14 18.20 17.07
CA PHE A 310 8.04 18.23 15.62
C PHE A 310 8.94 17.18 14.97
N LEU A 311 10.15 16.98 15.50
CA LEU A 311 11.12 16.01 14.99
C LEU A 311 10.57 14.58 14.99
N LYS A 312 9.76 14.21 16.01
CA LYS A 312 9.12 12.90 16.09
C LYS A 312 8.08 12.67 14.99
N ARG A 313 7.57 13.74 14.41
CA ARG A 313 6.45 13.74 13.45
C ARG A 313 6.81 14.24 12.07
N ILE A 314 8.07 14.58 11.80
CA ILE A 314 8.50 15.20 10.53
C ILE A 314 8.19 14.34 9.30
N PHE A 315 8.13 13.03 9.47
CA PHE A 315 7.79 12.08 8.41
C PHE A 315 6.31 11.71 8.36
N GLU A 316 5.48 12.26 9.26
CA GLU A 316 4.03 12.12 9.18
C GLU A 316 3.49 13.08 8.13
N LEU A 317 2.49 12.61 7.39
CA LEU A 317 1.81 13.39 6.35
C LEU A 317 1.26 14.70 6.93
N PHE A 318 1.46 15.81 6.18
CA PHE A 318 0.91 17.13 6.49
C PHE A 318 1.41 17.75 7.79
N THR A 319 2.51 17.26 8.31
CA THR A 319 3.13 17.83 9.49
C THR A 319 3.90 19.09 9.08
N GLN A 320 3.55 20.21 9.70
CA GLN A 320 4.22 21.51 9.53
C GLN A 320 4.62 22.03 10.90
N ALA A 321 5.79 22.67 11.00
CA ALA A 321 6.16 23.42 12.20
C ALA A 321 5.14 24.53 12.38
N GLY A 322 4.57 24.66 13.58
CA GLY A 322 3.43 25.52 13.90
C GLY A 322 3.54 26.92 13.29
N SER A 323 2.40 27.45 12.92
CA SER A 323 2.22 28.77 12.28
C SER A 323 2.56 29.92 13.24
N ASP A 324 3.82 30.09 13.59
CA ASP A 324 4.25 31.41 14.06
C ASP A 324 4.24 32.34 12.85
N ALA A 325 3.48 33.41 12.96
CA ALA A 325 3.10 34.38 11.94
C ALA A 325 4.28 35.10 11.22
N ARG A 326 5.46 34.51 11.19
CA ARG A 326 6.68 35.04 10.56
C ARG A 326 7.24 34.16 9.42
N SER A 327 6.76 32.95 9.21
CA SER A 327 7.19 32.16 8.06
C SER A 327 6.22 32.39 6.89
N ASN A 328 6.58 33.31 6.00
CA ASN A 328 5.89 33.53 4.71
C ASN A 328 5.95 32.34 3.74
N TYR A 329 6.47 31.20 4.17
CA TYR A 329 6.74 30.05 3.34
C TYR A 329 5.89 28.86 3.79
N GLN A 330 4.64 28.81 3.33
CA GLN A 330 3.80 27.63 3.48
C GLN A 330 4.37 26.48 2.62
N GLY A 331 4.76 25.38 3.26
CA GLY A 331 5.08 24.13 2.58
C GLY A 331 3.86 23.22 2.59
N THR A 332 3.86 22.17 1.72
CA THR A 332 2.78 21.20 1.63
C THR A 332 2.74 20.23 2.81
N GLY A 333 3.87 20.08 3.51
CA GLY A 333 4.06 19.02 4.52
C GLY A 333 4.13 17.60 3.92
N MET A 334 4.31 17.49 2.59
CA MET A 334 4.43 16.21 1.88
C MET A 334 5.87 15.85 1.56
N GLY A 335 6.78 16.82 1.44
CA GLY A 335 8.15 16.58 0.99
C GLY A 335 8.90 15.54 1.82
N MET A 336 8.85 15.60 3.15
CA MET A 336 9.56 14.64 4.02
C MET A 336 8.95 13.23 4.02
N PRO A 337 7.62 13.03 4.08
CA PRO A 337 7.01 11.73 3.82
C PRO A 337 7.38 11.12 2.45
N ILE A 338 7.43 11.93 1.38
CA ILE A 338 7.84 11.48 0.05
C ILE A 338 9.31 11.05 0.04
N VAL A 339 10.20 11.85 0.63
CA VAL A 339 11.62 11.49 0.78
C VAL A 339 11.76 10.15 1.49
N LYS A 340 11.09 9.98 2.63
CA LYS A 340 11.12 8.71 3.37
C LYS A 340 10.60 7.55 2.52
N GLY A 341 9.47 7.73 1.85
CA GLY A 341 8.87 6.69 1.00
C GLY A 341 9.80 6.25 -0.14
N PHE A 342 10.48 7.19 -0.81
CA PHE A 342 11.44 6.85 -1.86
C PHE A 342 12.70 6.19 -1.31
N VAL A 343 13.25 6.68 -0.18
CA VAL A 343 14.41 6.07 0.46
C VAL A 343 14.11 4.63 0.88
N GLU A 344 12.96 4.37 1.50
CA GLU A 344 12.53 3.02 1.89
C GLU A 344 12.33 2.10 0.68
N LYS A 345 11.81 2.62 -0.44
CA LYS A 345 11.65 1.86 -1.69
C LYS A 345 12.99 1.53 -2.35
N MET A 346 14.01 2.37 -2.16
CA MET A 346 15.38 2.13 -2.63
C MET A 346 16.21 1.30 -1.62
N ASP A 347 15.56 0.60 -0.67
CA ASP A 347 16.20 -0.21 0.37
C ASP A 347 17.20 0.57 1.24
N GLY A 348 17.00 1.88 1.36
CA GLY A 348 17.80 2.79 2.15
C GLY A 348 17.23 3.12 3.52
N SER A 349 17.90 4.04 4.21
CA SER A 349 17.43 4.61 5.46
C SER A 349 17.64 6.13 5.50
N ILE A 350 16.79 6.82 6.23
CA ILE A 350 16.90 8.25 6.49
C ILE A 350 16.82 8.51 8.00
N ASP A 351 17.78 9.28 8.50
CA ASP A 351 17.83 9.76 9.87
C ASP A 351 17.91 11.30 9.89
N VAL A 352 17.42 11.90 10.97
CA VAL A 352 17.41 13.34 11.14
C VAL A 352 17.83 13.72 12.55
N THR A 353 18.72 14.70 12.64
CA THR A 353 19.08 15.35 13.89
C THR A 353 18.85 16.84 13.75
N SER A 354 18.25 17.47 14.75
CA SER A 354 17.96 18.90 14.73
C SER A 354 17.87 19.47 16.14
N THR A 355 18.35 20.70 16.30
CA THR A 355 18.21 21.48 17.53
C THR A 355 17.57 22.81 17.15
N GLN A 356 16.51 23.16 17.84
CA GLN A 356 15.82 24.44 17.61
C GLN A 356 16.76 25.64 17.78
N GLY A 357 16.90 26.48 16.77
CA GLY A 357 17.78 27.63 16.72
C GLY A 357 19.21 27.34 16.24
N GLU A 358 19.61 26.10 16.06
CA GLU A 358 20.96 25.72 15.61
C GLU A 358 21.00 25.20 14.18
N GLY A 359 19.90 24.55 13.71
CA GLY A 359 19.78 23.97 12.39
C GLY A 359 19.38 22.50 12.39
N SER A 360 19.44 21.87 11.22
CA SER A 360 19.08 20.46 11.03
C SER A 360 20.12 19.73 10.19
N SER A 361 20.20 18.41 10.37
CA SER A 361 21.03 17.53 9.55
C SER A 361 20.24 16.28 9.20
N PHE A 362 20.06 16.05 7.91
CA PHE A 362 19.44 14.87 7.35
C PHE A 362 20.51 13.94 6.79
N CYS A 363 20.47 12.68 7.18
CA CYS A 363 21.39 11.64 6.75
C CYS A 363 20.60 10.57 5.99
N VAL A 364 20.89 10.42 4.70
CA VAL A 364 20.28 9.40 3.83
C VAL A 364 21.34 8.38 3.45
N VAL A 365 21.03 7.10 3.64
CA VAL A 365 21.91 6.00 3.27
C VAL A 365 21.22 5.17 2.19
N LEU A 366 21.88 5.02 1.02
CA LEU A 366 21.33 4.31 -0.14
C LEU A 366 22.33 3.29 -0.68
N PRO A 367 21.91 2.04 -0.91
CA PRO A 367 22.68 1.03 -1.61
C PRO A 367 22.45 1.13 -3.12
N PHE A 368 23.52 0.94 -3.92
CA PHE A 368 23.46 0.86 -5.38
C PHE A 368 24.30 -0.29 -5.90
N GLU A 369 23.91 -0.85 -7.01
CA GLU A 369 24.73 -1.81 -7.74
C GLU A 369 25.83 -1.06 -8.51
N ILE A 370 27.07 -1.56 -8.44
CA ILE A 370 28.21 -0.94 -9.15
C ILE A 370 28.07 -1.25 -10.64
N ASP A 371 28.15 -0.23 -11.49
CA ASP A 371 28.26 -0.43 -12.94
C ASP A 371 29.70 -0.74 -13.33
N HIS A 372 29.95 -1.96 -13.81
CA HIS A 372 31.25 -2.41 -14.28
C HIS A 372 31.49 -2.15 -15.77
N ALA A 373 30.54 -1.53 -16.50
CA ALA A 373 30.63 -1.25 -17.92
C ALA A 373 30.58 0.27 -18.23
N PRO A 374 31.48 1.10 -17.67
CA PRO A 374 31.39 2.57 -17.75
C PRO A 374 31.57 3.16 -19.14
N GLU A 375 31.91 2.37 -20.17
CA GLU A 375 32.24 2.87 -21.51
C GLU A 375 31.05 3.50 -22.28
N ARG A 376 29.83 3.50 -21.70
CA ARG A 376 28.62 4.01 -22.39
C ARG A 376 28.23 5.45 -22.02
N HIS A 377 28.87 6.07 -21.02
CA HIS A 377 28.47 7.40 -20.53
C HIS A 377 29.30 8.57 -21.04
N ALA A 378 30.34 8.30 -21.81
CA ALA A 378 31.21 9.38 -22.41
C ALA A 378 30.54 10.14 -23.57
N GLY A 379 29.23 10.06 -23.75
CA GLY A 379 28.53 10.58 -24.91
C GLY A 379 27.48 11.68 -24.68
N SER A 380 27.25 12.15 -23.44
CA SER A 380 26.18 13.14 -23.19
C SER A 380 26.62 14.48 -22.57
N ALA A 381 27.90 14.69 -22.28
CA ALA A 381 28.37 15.91 -21.60
C ALA A 381 28.94 17.02 -22.52
N ASP A 382 29.07 16.81 -23.82
CA ASP A 382 29.64 17.81 -24.72
C ASP A 382 28.74 18.14 -25.94
N ALA A 383 27.54 18.63 -25.68
CA ALA A 383 26.73 19.27 -26.72
C ALA A 383 26.09 20.57 -26.19
N GLU A 384 26.89 21.45 -25.58
CA GLU A 384 26.59 22.89 -25.52
C GLU A 384 26.82 23.51 -26.91
N GLY A 385 26.27 22.92 -27.95
CA GLY A 385 26.09 23.55 -29.23
C GLY A 385 24.65 23.99 -29.35
N GLU A 386 24.35 25.23 -29.70
CA GLU A 386 23.01 25.64 -30.11
C GLU A 386 22.49 24.62 -31.12
N CYS A 387 21.52 23.78 -30.66
CA CYS A 387 20.88 22.80 -31.52
C CYS A 387 19.94 23.54 -32.46
N ASP A 388 20.44 23.91 -33.64
CA ASP A 388 19.63 24.54 -34.69
C ASP A 388 18.63 23.53 -35.25
N VAL A 389 17.37 23.70 -34.90
CA VAL A 389 16.23 22.91 -35.39
C VAL A 389 15.44 23.61 -36.48
N SER A 390 15.92 24.78 -36.92
CA SER A 390 15.28 25.59 -37.94
C SER A 390 15.12 24.82 -39.25
N GLY A 391 13.97 24.94 -39.87
CA GLY A 391 13.60 24.28 -41.11
C GLY A 391 13.18 22.81 -40.98
N MET A 392 13.21 22.21 -39.77
CA MET A 392 12.68 20.87 -39.56
C MET A 392 11.16 20.85 -39.72
N ARG A 393 10.65 19.71 -40.19
CA ARG A 393 9.20 19.45 -40.38
C ARG A 393 8.74 18.42 -39.36
N VAL A 394 7.93 18.86 -38.46
CA VAL A 394 7.45 18.03 -37.33
C VAL A 394 5.97 17.79 -37.45
N LEU A 395 5.55 16.52 -37.28
CA LEU A 395 4.16 16.15 -37.09
C LEU A 395 3.89 16.15 -35.58
N LEU A 396 3.00 17.01 -35.13
CA LEU A 396 2.59 17.16 -33.72
C LEU A 396 1.18 16.63 -33.52
N ALA A 397 1.04 15.60 -32.69
CA ALA A 397 -0.23 15.02 -32.31
C ALA A 397 -0.55 15.38 -30.85
N GLU A 398 -1.64 16.10 -30.61
CA GLU A 398 -2.09 16.57 -29.31
C GLU A 398 -3.60 16.80 -29.38
N ASP A 399 -4.37 16.30 -28.39
CA ASP A 399 -5.82 16.37 -28.38
C ASP A 399 -6.38 17.62 -27.67
N ASN A 400 -5.53 18.32 -26.93
CA ASN A 400 -5.90 19.55 -26.24
C ASN A 400 -5.51 20.78 -27.08
N ASP A 401 -6.53 21.54 -27.52
CA ASP A 401 -6.36 22.71 -28.40
C ASP A 401 -5.36 23.74 -27.84
N LEU A 402 -5.38 23.98 -26.51
CA LEU A 402 -4.48 24.95 -25.88
C LEU A 402 -3.03 24.44 -25.89
N ASN A 403 -2.82 23.16 -25.57
CA ASN A 403 -1.48 22.55 -25.63
C ASN A 403 -0.95 22.53 -27.05
N LEU A 404 -1.81 22.22 -28.01
CA LEU A 404 -1.47 22.21 -29.43
C LEU A 404 -1.04 23.60 -29.90
N GLU A 405 -1.79 24.66 -29.54
CA GLU A 405 -1.45 26.05 -29.85
C GLU A 405 -0.12 26.48 -29.23
N ILE A 406 0.08 26.17 -27.93
CA ILE A 406 1.32 26.49 -27.21
C ILE A 406 2.53 25.78 -27.88
N ALA A 407 2.43 24.47 -28.09
CA ALA A 407 3.50 23.69 -28.68
C ALA A 407 3.84 24.15 -30.12
N THR A 408 2.80 24.42 -30.91
CA THR A 408 2.96 24.93 -32.29
C THR A 408 3.65 26.29 -32.29
N THR A 409 3.26 27.19 -31.38
CA THR A 409 3.87 28.53 -31.28
C THR A 409 5.35 28.43 -30.89
N LEU A 410 5.64 27.63 -29.83
CA LEU A 410 7.02 27.48 -29.37
C LEU A 410 7.94 26.85 -30.43
N LEU A 411 7.45 25.85 -31.16
CA LEU A 411 8.21 25.21 -32.25
C LEU A 411 8.39 26.16 -33.46
N ALA A 412 7.36 26.95 -33.78
CA ALA A 412 7.42 27.92 -34.86
C ALA A 412 8.40 29.07 -34.56
N ASP A 413 8.47 29.53 -33.28
CA ASP A 413 9.46 30.54 -32.84
C ASP A 413 10.90 30.05 -33.03
N GLU A 414 11.15 28.75 -33.00
CA GLU A 414 12.45 28.12 -33.31
C GLU A 414 12.62 27.77 -34.81
N GLY A 415 11.70 28.20 -35.66
CA GLY A 415 11.77 28.00 -37.11
C GLY A 415 11.36 26.59 -37.57
N VAL A 416 10.68 25.81 -36.77
CA VAL A 416 10.19 24.45 -37.09
C VAL A 416 8.87 24.54 -37.83
N ALA A 417 8.71 23.84 -38.97
CA ALA A 417 7.45 23.73 -39.69
C ALA A 417 6.58 22.61 -39.08
N VAL A 418 5.49 23.01 -38.39
CA VAL A 418 4.61 22.08 -37.68
C VAL A 418 3.40 21.71 -38.52
N THR A 419 3.08 20.41 -38.56
CA THR A 419 1.82 19.88 -39.05
C THR A 419 1.09 19.28 -37.85
N CYS A 420 -0.13 19.74 -37.58
CA CYS A 420 -0.92 19.33 -36.41
C CYS A 420 -1.85 18.16 -36.72
N ALA A 421 -2.10 17.34 -35.71
CA ALA A 421 -3.13 16.30 -35.68
C ALA A 421 -3.80 16.29 -34.29
N ALA A 422 -5.13 16.18 -34.24
CA ALA A 422 -5.89 16.26 -33.01
C ALA A 422 -6.04 14.90 -32.28
N ASN A 423 -5.55 13.82 -32.83
CA ASN A 423 -5.56 12.48 -32.24
C ASN A 423 -4.60 11.54 -33.00
N GLY A 424 -4.36 10.35 -32.44
CA GLY A 424 -3.44 9.37 -33.03
C GLY A 424 -3.89 8.84 -34.41
N ARG A 425 -5.20 8.79 -34.66
CA ARG A 425 -5.73 8.37 -35.96
C ARG A 425 -5.39 9.41 -37.04
N GLU A 426 -5.65 10.66 -36.78
CA GLU A 426 -5.33 11.76 -37.67
C GLU A 426 -3.82 11.88 -37.92
N ALA A 427 -3.01 11.67 -36.88
CA ALA A 427 -1.55 11.61 -37.00
C ALA A 427 -1.10 10.49 -37.92
N PHE A 428 -1.65 9.30 -37.76
CA PHE A 428 -1.36 8.14 -38.62
C PHE A 428 -1.76 8.41 -40.07
N ASP A 429 -3.00 8.88 -40.32
CA ASP A 429 -3.52 9.15 -41.66
C ASP A 429 -2.68 10.28 -42.33
N THR A 430 -2.36 11.35 -41.60
CA THR A 430 -1.51 12.43 -42.09
C THR A 430 -0.12 11.95 -42.44
N PHE A 431 0.45 11.04 -41.62
CA PHE A 431 1.78 10.47 -41.92
C PHE A 431 1.75 9.60 -43.18
N VAL A 432 0.72 8.76 -43.34
CA VAL A 432 0.61 7.81 -44.49
C VAL A 432 0.30 8.54 -45.78
N ASP A 433 -0.57 9.54 -45.78
CA ASP A 433 -1.04 10.25 -46.98
C ASP A 433 0.02 11.16 -47.59
N ARG A 434 1.02 11.56 -46.82
CA ARG A 434 2.11 12.42 -47.34
C ARG A 434 3.25 11.59 -47.93
N PRO A 435 4.03 12.12 -48.88
CA PRO A 435 5.22 11.43 -49.44
C PRO A 435 6.22 11.04 -48.34
N ALA A 436 7.01 10.00 -48.58
CA ALA A 436 8.14 9.66 -47.71
C ALA A 436 9.12 10.83 -47.58
N GLY A 437 9.65 11.05 -46.38
CA GLY A 437 10.53 12.18 -46.08
C GLY A 437 9.81 13.52 -45.93
N SER A 438 8.48 13.55 -45.74
CA SER A 438 7.70 14.74 -45.44
C SER A 438 7.90 15.26 -44.03
N PHE A 439 8.28 14.38 -43.10
CA PHE A 439 8.50 14.70 -41.68
C PHE A 439 9.89 14.26 -41.24
N ASP A 440 10.54 15.10 -40.46
CA ASP A 440 11.87 14.87 -39.91
C ASP A 440 11.76 14.26 -38.50
N ALA A 441 10.62 14.51 -37.79
CA ALA A 441 10.28 13.89 -36.50
C ALA A 441 8.75 13.92 -36.25
N ILE A 442 8.31 13.11 -35.32
CA ILE A 442 6.91 13.07 -34.82
C ILE A 442 6.93 13.29 -33.32
N LEU A 443 6.18 14.29 -32.85
CA LEU A 443 5.88 14.49 -31.43
C LEU A 443 4.46 13.97 -31.17
N MET A 444 4.33 12.97 -30.32
CA MET A 444 3.11 12.19 -30.16
C MET A 444 2.63 12.21 -28.71
N ASP A 445 1.51 12.85 -28.42
CA ASP A 445 0.87 12.67 -27.12
C ASP A 445 0.44 11.22 -26.92
N ILE A 446 0.66 10.71 -25.71
CA ILE A 446 0.26 9.34 -25.35
C ILE A 446 -1.23 9.23 -25.13
N MET A 447 -1.81 10.19 -24.41
CA MET A 447 -3.20 10.13 -23.95
C MET A 447 -4.11 10.91 -24.87
N MET A 448 -4.59 10.30 -25.95
CA MET A 448 -5.49 10.91 -26.90
C MET A 448 -6.76 10.07 -27.12
N PRO A 449 -7.92 10.68 -27.43
CA PRO A 449 -9.13 9.96 -27.80
C PRO A 449 -8.99 9.31 -29.19
N VAL A 450 -9.89 8.37 -29.51
CA VAL A 450 -10.00 7.65 -30.80
C VAL A 450 -8.88 6.66 -31.02
N MET A 451 -7.61 7.07 -30.91
CA MET A 451 -6.40 6.24 -31.02
C MET A 451 -5.35 6.88 -30.11
N ASP A 452 -4.83 6.12 -29.17
CA ASP A 452 -3.77 6.58 -28.29
C ASP A 452 -2.42 6.67 -29.01
N GLY A 453 -1.44 7.34 -28.37
CA GLY A 453 -0.12 7.54 -28.98
C GLY A 453 0.66 6.26 -29.18
N TYR A 454 0.48 5.25 -28.32
CA TYR A 454 1.12 3.95 -28.48
C TYR A 454 0.57 3.19 -29.68
N GLU A 455 -0.77 3.17 -29.81
CA GLU A 455 -1.44 2.57 -30.96
C GLU A 455 -1.04 3.26 -32.27
N ALA A 456 -0.99 4.59 -32.26
CA ALA A 456 -0.58 5.39 -33.41
C ALA A 456 0.87 5.10 -33.82
N ALA A 457 1.81 5.07 -32.86
CA ALA A 457 3.21 4.72 -33.14
C ALA A 457 3.34 3.30 -33.70
N CYS A 458 2.68 2.30 -33.10
CA CYS A 458 2.64 0.94 -33.62
C CYS A 458 2.08 0.89 -35.04
N ALA A 459 1.00 1.63 -35.33
CA ALA A 459 0.40 1.70 -36.66
C ALA A 459 1.35 2.33 -37.68
N ILE A 460 2.00 3.44 -37.32
CA ILE A 460 3.01 4.08 -38.15
C ILE A 460 4.15 3.10 -38.46
N ARG A 461 4.72 2.43 -37.45
CA ARG A 461 5.82 1.46 -37.62
C ARG A 461 5.46 0.23 -38.46
N ARG A 462 4.20 -0.13 -38.52
CA ARG A 462 3.67 -1.25 -39.34
C ARG A 462 3.24 -0.83 -40.75
N SER A 463 3.21 0.45 -41.04
CA SER A 463 2.82 0.94 -42.37
C SER A 463 3.86 0.56 -43.45
N VAL A 464 3.44 0.52 -44.71
CA VAL A 464 4.32 0.14 -45.84
C VAL A 464 5.14 1.29 -46.41
N LYS A 465 5.20 2.42 -45.74
CA LYS A 465 5.89 3.60 -46.19
C LYS A 465 7.41 3.47 -46.04
N ALA A 466 8.18 4.01 -46.95
CA ALA A 466 9.63 3.79 -47.01
C ALA A 466 10.43 4.38 -45.85
N ASP A 467 9.93 5.44 -45.21
CA ASP A 467 10.57 6.16 -44.11
C ASP A 467 10.07 5.74 -42.69
N VAL A 468 9.26 4.70 -42.62
CA VAL A 468 8.68 4.18 -41.36
C VAL A 468 9.73 3.91 -40.28
N GLY A 469 10.87 3.36 -40.64
CA GLY A 469 11.94 3.00 -39.70
C GLY A 469 12.90 4.15 -39.37
N SER A 470 12.91 5.20 -40.17
CA SER A 470 13.88 6.29 -40.06
C SER A 470 13.34 7.55 -39.37
N VAL A 471 12.01 7.82 -39.44
CA VAL A 471 11.42 8.97 -38.77
C VAL A 471 11.30 8.71 -37.25
N PRO A 472 12.01 9.48 -36.42
CA PRO A 472 11.92 9.33 -34.99
C PRO A 472 10.56 9.80 -34.46
N ILE A 473 10.01 9.03 -33.50
CA ILE A 473 8.76 9.34 -32.78
C ILE A 473 9.12 9.57 -31.33
N PHE A 474 8.80 10.74 -30.81
CA PHE A 474 8.98 11.10 -29.41
C PHE A 474 7.63 11.16 -28.72
N ALA A 475 7.46 10.35 -27.64
CA ALA A 475 6.27 10.41 -26.81
C ALA A 475 6.22 11.72 -26.03
N MET A 476 5.07 12.37 -25.96
CA MET A 476 4.80 13.46 -25.03
C MET A 476 3.94 12.91 -23.88
N THR A 477 4.45 12.98 -22.65
CA THR A 477 3.79 12.39 -21.47
C THR A 477 3.66 13.40 -20.34
N ALA A 478 2.58 13.34 -19.59
CA ALA A 478 2.42 14.12 -18.36
C ALA A 478 3.41 13.71 -17.26
N ASN A 479 3.97 12.48 -17.34
CA ASN A 479 4.84 11.91 -16.34
C ASN A 479 6.05 11.21 -16.99
N ALA A 480 7.24 11.42 -16.43
CA ALA A 480 8.49 10.80 -16.87
C ALA A 480 8.74 9.43 -16.22
N PHE A 481 7.73 8.55 -16.13
CA PHE A 481 7.92 7.27 -15.46
C PHE A 481 8.54 6.22 -16.38
N ALA A 482 9.37 5.36 -15.77
CA ALA A 482 10.04 4.26 -16.45
C ALA A 482 9.09 3.32 -17.18
N GLU A 483 7.88 3.10 -16.65
CA GLU A 483 6.84 2.27 -17.29
C GLU A 483 6.35 2.89 -18.60
N ASP A 484 6.09 4.20 -18.60
CA ASP A 484 5.63 4.91 -19.78
C ASP A 484 6.74 4.98 -20.83
N ALA A 485 7.99 5.19 -20.39
CA ALA A 485 9.16 5.15 -21.28
C ALA A 485 9.35 3.76 -21.91
N GLN A 486 9.25 2.67 -21.12
CA GLN A 486 9.38 1.32 -21.65
C GLN A 486 8.25 0.98 -22.62
N ARG A 487 7.01 1.35 -22.30
CA ARG A 487 5.87 1.16 -23.21
C ARG A 487 6.03 1.97 -24.51
N ALA A 488 6.59 3.16 -24.43
CA ALA A 488 6.90 3.97 -25.61
C ALA A 488 7.94 3.27 -26.52
N TYR A 489 9.01 2.73 -25.93
CA TYR A 489 10.01 1.96 -26.68
C TYR A 489 9.41 0.68 -27.28
N ASP A 490 8.58 -0.06 -26.53
CA ASP A 490 7.90 -1.27 -27.00
C ASP A 490 6.93 -0.96 -28.16
N ALA A 491 6.32 0.23 -28.17
CA ALA A 491 5.51 0.75 -29.27
C ALA A 491 6.33 1.23 -30.49
N GLY A 492 7.67 1.21 -30.40
CA GLY A 492 8.58 1.65 -31.47
C GLY A 492 8.87 3.13 -31.48
N MET A 493 8.66 3.85 -30.36
CA MET A 493 9.07 5.24 -30.19
C MET A 493 10.57 5.33 -29.87
N ASN A 494 11.19 6.48 -30.13
CA ASN A 494 12.63 6.69 -30.02
C ASN A 494 13.04 7.41 -28.73
N GLY A 495 12.07 7.99 -28.01
CA GLY A 495 12.30 8.70 -26.77
C GLY A 495 10.99 9.27 -26.20
N HIS A 496 11.11 9.98 -25.07
CA HIS A 496 9.97 10.63 -24.43
C HIS A 496 10.31 12.05 -23.98
N LEU A 497 9.32 12.92 -23.97
CA LEU A 497 9.36 14.30 -23.54
C LEU A 497 8.26 14.51 -22.48
N THR A 498 8.58 15.22 -21.42
CA THR A 498 7.62 15.52 -20.36
C THR A 498 6.80 16.75 -20.67
N LYS A 499 5.51 16.74 -20.37
CA LYS A 499 4.66 17.93 -20.33
C LYS A 499 4.78 18.63 -18.97
N PRO A 500 4.81 19.97 -18.87
CA PRO A 500 4.77 20.93 -19.98
C PRO A 500 6.04 20.88 -20.85
N ILE A 501 5.89 21.20 -22.13
CA ILE A 501 6.94 21.11 -23.11
C ILE A 501 8.12 22.03 -22.73
N ASP A 502 9.28 21.44 -22.52
CA ASP A 502 10.56 22.10 -22.31
C ASP A 502 11.30 22.19 -23.65
N MET A 503 11.42 23.42 -24.20
CA MET A 503 12.00 23.63 -25.54
C MET A 503 13.45 23.20 -25.64
N GLU A 504 14.24 23.28 -24.57
CA GLU A 504 15.64 22.81 -24.60
C GLU A 504 15.68 21.28 -24.79
N LYS A 505 14.83 20.54 -24.08
CA LYS A 505 14.73 19.09 -24.25
C LYS A 505 14.19 18.70 -25.62
N VAL A 506 13.21 19.46 -26.13
CA VAL A 506 12.67 19.24 -27.48
C VAL A 506 13.75 19.49 -28.54
N LYS A 507 14.53 20.57 -28.46
CA LYS A 507 15.63 20.82 -29.36
C LYS A 507 16.67 19.71 -29.33
N GLN A 508 17.05 19.23 -28.15
CA GLN A 508 17.97 18.10 -28.01
C GLN A 508 17.42 16.83 -28.66
N ALA A 509 16.14 16.51 -28.41
CA ALA A 509 15.49 15.34 -29.03
C ALA A 509 15.43 15.48 -30.56
N LEU A 510 15.03 16.65 -31.09
CA LEU A 510 14.98 16.92 -32.53
C LEU A 510 16.37 16.94 -33.19
N ALA A 511 17.40 17.42 -32.49
CA ALA A 511 18.77 17.38 -32.96
C ALA A 511 19.31 15.95 -33.17
N THR A 512 18.86 14.99 -32.32
CA THR A 512 19.19 13.57 -32.52
C THR A 512 18.53 13.00 -33.78
N ALA A 513 17.41 13.57 -34.21
CA ALA A 513 16.69 13.18 -35.42
C ALA A 513 17.37 13.64 -36.73
N ARG A 514 18.23 14.65 -36.68
CA ARG A 514 18.90 15.25 -37.82
C ARG A 514 20.20 14.50 -38.25
N ARG A 515 20.61 13.49 -37.43
CA ARG A 515 21.78 12.63 -37.72
C ARG A 515 21.36 11.34 -38.41
#